data_e165f8050e27f6ab691447ed17f1181e
#
_entry.id   e165f8050e27f6ab691447ed17f1181e
#
_cell.length_a   1.000
_cell.length_b   1.000
_cell.length_c   1.000
_cell.angle_alpha   90.00
_cell.angle_beta   90.00
_cell.angle_gamma   90.00
#
_symmetry.space_group_name_H-M   'P 1'
#
loop_
_entity.id
_entity.type
_entity.pdbx_description
1 polymer ?
#
loop_
_entity_poly.entity_id
_entity_poly.type
_entity_poly.pdbx_seq_one_letter_code
_entity_poly.pdbx_strand_id
1 'polypeptide(L)'
;DLHSTSRRQRQMCIRDRLSELRQFFRFLYLNGYHEKDLSLFIPKSNILRSREHLPSIWSPEDLEKILGCVDIGNPIGKRDYAIILMVARLGLRVRDIIHMKYENMKWEKNCIELVQFKTKQPLTLPLFEDVGNAVIDYLKNGRPESPVPNIFIRHRVPYSAFNENNRLHHMLNTYIYKAGIVVTPEKSHGMHTLRHSLATELLKKEVPLPVISEILGHQRVETTANYLRVDTEQLRSCTLTMEVF
;
A
#
# COMPACT_ATOMS: atom_id res chain seq x y z
N ASP A 1 -17.47 22.68 -2.58
CA ASP A 1 -16.10 22.56 -3.14
C ASP A 1 -16.04 21.85 -4.48
N LEU A 2 -16.90 22.25 -5.42
CA LEU A 2 -16.90 21.75 -6.82
C LEU A 2 -15.61 22.11 -7.59
N HIS A 3 -14.91 23.17 -7.19
CA HIS A 3 -13.68 23.62 -7.86
C HIS A 3 -12.44 22.76 -7.60
N SER A 4 -12.32 22.10 -6.45
CA SER A 4 -11.14 21.26 -6.13
C SER A 4 -11.15 19.92 -6.87
N THR A 5 -12.34 19.34 -7.05
CA THR A 5 -12.54 18.07 -7.78
C THR A 5 -12.25 18.24 -9.28
N SER A 6 -12.72 19.34 -9.86
CA SER A 6 -12.47 19.70 -11.27
C SER A 6 -10.96 19.90 -11.57
N ARG A 7 -10.21 20.50 -10.66
CA ARG A 7 -8.76 20.74 -10.83
C ARG A 7 -7.97 19.42 -10.77
N ARG A 8 -8.31 18.52 -9.84
CA ARG A 8 -7.69 17.19 -9.75
C ARG A 8 -8.01 16.32 -10.98
N GLN A 9 -9.24 16.33 -11.44
CA GLN A 9 -9.64 15.64 -12.68
C GLN A 9 -8.88 16.15 -13.89
N ARG A 10 -8.74 17.46 -14.08
CA ARG A 10 -7.96 18.04 -15.18
C ARG A 10 -6.49 17.63 -15.12
N GLN A 11 -5.87 17.66 -13.95
CA GLN A 11 -4.47 17.23 -13.79
C GLN A 11 -4.29 15.74 -14.06
N MET A 12 -5.24 14.90 -13.67
CA MET A 12 -5.26 13.47 -13.99
C MET A 12 -5.40 13.24 -15.48
N CYS A 13 -6.33 13.92 -16.15
CA CYS A 13 -6.50 13.84 -17.60
C CYS A 13 -5.27 14.31 -18.39
N ILE A 14 -4.62 15.38 -17.96
CA ILE A 14 -3.38 15.87 -18.61
C ILE A 14 -2.27 14.84 -18.47
N ARG A 15 -2.10 14.26 -17.30
CA ARG A 15 -1.09 13.23 -17.03
C ARG A 15 -1.30 11.98 -17.86
N ASP A 16 -2.54 11.53 -17.96
CA ASP A 16 -2.91 10.33 -18.71
C ASP A 16 -2.65 10.55 -20.21
N ARG A 17 -3.07 11.70 -20.75
CA ARG A 17 -2.78 12.08 -22.15
C ARG A 17 -1.28 12.21 -22.44
N LEU A 18 -0.49 12.79 -21.54
CA LEU A 18 0.97 12.85 -21.71
C LEU A 18 1.62 11.46 -21.67
N SER A 19 1.10 10.55 -20.87
CA SER A 19 1.56 9.17 -20.83
C SER A 19 1.22 8.43 -22.12
N GLU A 20 0.00 8.58 -22.64
CA GLU A 20 -0.46 7.99 -23.89
C GLU A 20 0.33 8.53 -25.08
N LEU A 21 0.53 9.85 -25.17
CA LEU A 21 1.36 10.48 -26.22
C LEU A 21 2.79 9.96 -26.17
N ARG A 22 3.38 9.80 -25.00
CA ARG A 22 4.73 9.26 -24.88
C ARG A 22 4.82 7.82 -25.37
N GLN A 23 3.85 6.98 -25.04
CA GLN A 23 3.78 5.61 -25.54
C GLN A 23 3.60 5.57 -27.05
N PHE A 24 2.73 6.43 -27.60
CA PHE A 24 2.50 6.53 -29.02
C PHE A 24 3.76 6.95 -29.78
N PHE A 25 4.47 7.99 -29.36
CA PHE A 25 5.70 8.42 -30.03
C PHE A 25 6.82 7.38 -29.89
N ARG A 26 6.89 6.69 -28.76
CA ARG A 26 7.84 5.58 -28.60
C ARG A 26 7.50 4.41 -29.52
N PHE A 27 6.22 4.12 -29.72
CA PHE A 27 5.76 3.10 -30.67
C PHE A 27 6.16 3.47 -32.10
N LEU A 28 5.96 4.72 -32.52
CA LEU A 28 6.35 5.19 -33.85
C LEU A 28 7.85 5.01 -34.10
N TYR A 29 8.66 5.38 -33.13
CA TYR A 29 10.12 5.21 -33.19
C TYR A 29 10.53 3.74 -33.27
N LEU A 30 10.01 2.90 -32.39
CA LEU A 30 10.37 1.48 -32.33
C LEU A 30 9.96 0.68 -33.56
N ASN A 31 8.91 1.11 -34.24
CA ASN A 31 8.43 0.47 -35.49
C ASN A 31 8.96 1.14 -36.75
N GLY A 32 9.91 2.06 -36.66
CA GLY A 32 10.54 2.70 -37.81
C GLY A 32 9.67 3.73 -38.56
N TYR A 33 8.53 4.13 -38.00
CA TYR A 33 7.67 5.17 -38.57
C TYR A 33 8.24 6.59 -38.37
N HIS A 34 9.19 6.75 -37.49
CA HIS A 34 9.87 8.04 -37.24
C HIS A 34 11.33 7.81 -36.87
N GLU A 35 12.24 8.63 -37.41
CA GLU A 35 13.68 8.48 -37.26
C GLU A 35 14.18 8.84 -35.84
N LYS A 36 13.45 9.70 -35.14
CA LYS A 36 13.83 10.16 -33.77
C LYS A 36 12.81 9.75 -32.73
N ASP A 37 13.26 9.37 -31.55
CA ASP A 37 12.38 9.09 -30.41
C ASP A 37 11.81 10.40 -29.82
N LEU A 38 10.69 10.84 -30.37
CA LEU A 38 9.97 12.02 -29.90
C LEU A 38 9.40 11.85 -28.48
N SER A 39 9.33 10.62 -27.96
CA SER A 39 8.84 10.37 -26.59
C SER A 39 9.72 11.02 -25.51
N LEU A 40 10.99 11.30 -25.84
CA LEU A 40 11.95 11.94 -24.94
C LEU A 40 11.64 13.42 -24.70
N PHE A 41 10.99 14.09 -25.66
CA PHE A 41 10.61 15.49 -25.56
C PHE A 41 9.31 15.73 -24.78
N ILE A 42 8.55 14.66 -24.52
CA ILE A 42 7.32 14.78 -23.75
C ILE A 42 7.65 14.81 -22.26
N PRO A 43 7.25 15.87 -21.53
CA PRO A 43 7.54 16.00 -20.11
C PRO A 43 7.09 14.78 -19.31
N LYS A 44 7.96 14.24 -18.45
CA LYS A 44 7.57 13.19 -17.53
C LYS A 44 6.58 13.77 -16.52
N SER A 45 5.52 13.03 -16.22
CA SER A 45 4.46 13.47 -15.29
C SER A 45 4.97 13.85 -13.88
N ASN A 46 6.21 13.50 -13.56
CA ASN A 46 6.88 13.88 -12.32
C ASN A 46 7.15 15.41 -12.22
N ILE A 47 7.27 16.11 -13.35
CA ILE A 47 7.44 17.57 -13.37
C ILE A 47 6.15 18.28 -12.92
N LEU A 48 4.99 17.65 -13.16
CA LEU A 48 3.68 18.14 -12.69
C LEU A 48 3.39 17.77 -11.22
N ARG A 49 4.23 16.97 -10.58
CA ARG A 49 4.22 16.69 -9.14
C ARG A 49 4.94 17.75 -8.32
N SER A 50 4.87 19.01 -8.69
CA SER A 50 5.51 20.11 -7.97
C SER A 50 4.82 20.52 -6.66
N ARG A 51 4.18 19.60 -5.98
CA ARG A 51 4.01 19.58 -4.52
C ARG A 51 4.42 18.17 -4.09
N GLU A 52 5.60 18.07 -3.55
CA GLU A 52 6.13 16.89 -2.89
C GLU A 52 5.24 16.59 -1.69
N HIS A 53 4.13 15.88 -1.94
CA HIS A 53 3.39 15.29 -0.84
C HIS A 53 4.25 14.16 -0.31
N LEU A 54 4.87 14.42 0.82
CA LEU A 54 5.50 13.37 1.60
C LEU A 54 4.47 12.25 1.82
N PRO A 55 4.88 10.98 1.74
CA PRO A 55 4.00 9.88 2.06
C PRO A 55 3.38 10.11 3.45
N SER A 56 2.06 10.07 3.53
CA SER A 56 1.40 10.11 4.83
C SER A 56 1.71 8.83 5.58
N ILE A 57 2.02 8.97 6.85
CA ILE A 57 2.30 7.86 7.77
C ILE A 57 1.37 7.95 8.98
N TRP A 58 1.09 6.82 9.57
CA TRP A 58 0.42 6.71 10.86
C TRP A 58 1.47 6.52 11.95
N SER A 59 1.29 7.15 13.08
CA SER A 59 2.10 6.83 14.25
C SER A 59 1.73 5.44 14.80
N PRO A 60 2.62 4.77 15.55
CA PRO A 60 2.28 3.53 16.23
C PRO A 60 1.03 3.67 17.11
N GLU A 61 0.89 4.79 17.81
CA GLU A 61 -0.24 5.09 18.70
C GLU A 61 -1.55 5.23 17.92
N ASP A 62 -1.52 5.88 16.73
CA ASP A 62 -2.69 5.99 15.88
C ASP A 62 -3.11 4.62 15.33
N LEU A 63 -2.13 3.78 14.97
CA LEU A 63 -2.38 2.42 14.53
C LEU A 63 -3.04 1.58 15.63
N GLU A 64 -2.54 1.66 16.86
CA GLU A 64 -3.14 0.98 18.01
C GLU A 64 -4.56 1.45 18.29
N LYS A 65 -4.83 2.75 18.21
CA LYS A 65 -6.19 3.30 18.32
C LYS A 65 -7.11 2.76 17.23
N ILE A 66 -6.64 2.71 15.97
CA ILE A 66 -7.42 2.16 14.85
C ILE A 66 -7.76 0.70 15.11
N LEU A 67 -6.77 -0.12 15.49
CA LEU A 67 -6.96 -1.54 15.78
C LEU A 67 -7.88 -1.76 16.99
N GLY A 68 -7.73 -0.94 18.03
CA GLY A 68 -8.58 -0.99 19.24
C GLY A 68 -10.04 -0.64 18.99
N CYS A 69 -10.34 0.08 17.90
CA CYS A 69 -11.72 0.40 17.50
C CYS A 69 -12.41 -0.69 16.67
N VAL A 70 -11.65 -1.75 16.30
CA VAL A 70 -12.23 -2.88 15.55
C VAL A 70 -12.91 -3.82 16.53
N ASP A 71 -14.22 -3.99 16.39
CA ASP A 71 -14.99 -4.94 17.18
C ASP A 71 -14.74 -6.38 16.73
N ILE A 72 -13.78 -7.05 17.37
CA ILE A 72 -13.45 -8.45 17.12
C ILE A 72 -14.49 -9.43 17.68
N GLY A 73 -15.54 -8.96 18.35
CA GLY A 73 -16.66 -9.78 18.78
C GLY A 73 -17.57 -10.23 17.63
N ASN A 74 -17.51 -9.55 16.47
CA ASN A 74 -18.31 -9.89 15.31
C ASN A 74 -17.48 -10.41 14.12
N PRO A 75 -18.08 -11.21 13.23
CA PRO A 75 -17.39 -11.83 12.08
C PRO A 75 -16.72 -10.84 11.13
N ILE A 76 -17.36 -9.68 10.87
CA ILE A 76 -16.81 -8.64 9.97
C ILE A 76 -15.61 -7.99 10.63
N GLY A 77 -15.69 -7.69 11.92
CA GLY A 77 -14.59 -7.10 12.67
C GLY A 77 -13.37 -8.01 12.75
N LYS A 78 -13.56 -9.33 12.97
CA LYS A 78 -12.46 -10.31 12.91
C LYS A 78 -11.74 -10.28 11.56
N ARG A 79 -12.49 -10.24 10.47
CA ARG A 79 -11.94 -10.12 9.10
C ARG A 79 -11.14 -8.83 8.94
N ASP A 80 -11.75 -7.72 9.31
CA ASP A 80 -11.20 -6.38 9.09
C ASP A 80 -9.93 -6.19 9.93
N TYR A 81 -9.95 -6.67 11.19
CA TYR A 81 -8.79 -6.67 12.08
C TYR A 81 -7.61 -7.43 11.48
N ALA A 82 -7.84 -8.66 11.03
CA ALA A 82 -6.80 -9.48 10.40
C ALA A 82 -6.22 -8.80 9.15
N ILE A 83 -7.07 -8.22 8.30
CA ILE A 83 -6.63 -7.51 7.10
C ILE A 83 -5.77 -6.28 7.44
N ILE A 84 -6.22 -5.43 8.38
CA ILE A 84 -5.48 -4.23 8.80
C ILE A 84 -4.14 -4.64 9.38
N LEU A 85 -4.12 -5.66 10.24
CA LEU A 85 -2.91 -6.16 10.88
C LEU A 85 -1.91 -6.71 9.86
N MET A 86 -2.36 -7.45 8.85
CA MET A 86 -1.50 -7.95 7.76
C MET A 86 -0.85 -6.81 6.97
N VAL A 87 -1.59 -5.73 6.70
CA VAL A 87 -1.00 -4.57 6.02
C VAL A 87 -0.01 -3.85 6.92
N ALA A 88 -0.35 -3.65 8.19
CA ALA A 88 0.45 -2.88 9.12
C ALA A 88 1.74 -3.61 9.54
N ARG A 89 1.68 -4.93 9.76
CA ARG A 89 2.81 -5.74 10.23
C ARG A 89 3.67 -6.32 9.12
N LEU A 90 3.05 -6.71 8.01
CA LEU A 90 3.74 -7.38 6.90
C LEU A 90 3.90 -6.50 5.67
N GLY A 91 3.27 -5.33 5.65
CA GLY A 91 3.32 -4.44 4.51
C GLY A 91 2.68 -5.01 3.23
N LEU A 92 1.84 -6.02 3.32
CA LEU A 92 1.19 -6.63 2.17
C LEU A 92 0.29 -5.62 1.43
N ARG A 93 0.25 -5.73 0.11
CA ARG A 93 -0.69 -4.92 -0.67
C ARG A 93 -2.11 -5.47 -0.53
N VAL A 94 -3.09 -4.59 -0.49
CA VAL A 94 -4.51 -4.98 -0.41
C VAL A 94 -4.88 -6.03 -1.46
N ARG A 95 -4.39 -5.86 -2.70
CA ARG A 95 -4.66 -6.82 -3.77
C ARG A 95 -4.08 -8.20 -3.50
N ASP A 96 -2.92 -8.28 -2.86
CA ASP A 96 -2.32 -9.56 -2.49
C ASP A 96 -3.15 -10.24 -1.40
N ILE A 97 -3.65 -9.46 -0.42
CA ILE A 97 -4.50 -9.96 0.68
C ILE A 97 -5.86 -10.46 0.19
N ILE A 98 -6.56 -9.70 -0.66
CA ILE A 98 -7.89 -10.11 -1.15
C ILE A 98 -7.85 -11.32 -2.08
N HIS A 99 -6.70 -11.59 -2.71
CA HIS A 99 -6.48 -12.78 -3.54
C HIS A 99 -5.83 -13.95 -2.78
N MET A 100 -5.46 -13.74 -1.51
CA MET A 100 -4.81 -14.75 -0.69
C MET A 100 -5.72 -15.94 -0.47
N LYS A 101 -5.18 -17.13 -0.71
CA LYS A 101 -5.87 -18.42 -0.54
C LYS A 101 -5.30 -19.16 0.66
N TYR A 102 -6.01 -20.20 1.11
CA TYR A 102 -5.53 -21.08 2.18
C TYR A 102 -4.13 -21.63 1.92
N GLU A 103 -3.85 -22.04 0.67
CA GLU A 103 -2.56 -22.59 0.25
C GLU A 103 -1.36 -21.64 0.43
N ASN A 104 -1.62 -20.33 0.53
CA ASN A 104 -0.56 -19.33 0.75
C ASN A 104 -0.07 -19.30 2.20
N MET A 105 -0.88 -19.80 3.15
CA MET A 105 -0.52 -19.86 4.57
C MET A 105 0.22 -21.16 4.86
N LYS A 106 1.51 -21.07 5.08
CA LYS A 106 2.37 -22.23 5.41
C LYS A 106 2.52 -22.32 6.92
N TRP A 107 1.47 -22.80 7.58
CA TRP A 107 1.39 -22.84 9.06
C TRP A 107 2.55 -23.58 9.69
N GLU A 108 2.95 -24.73 9.15
CA GLU A 108 4.07 -25.54 9.65
C GLU A 108 5.42 -24.83 9.54
N LYS A 109 5.56 -23.94 8.54
CA LYS A 109 6.78 -23.17 8.29
C LYS A 109 6.75 -21.78 8.92
N ASN A 110 5.64 -21.39 9.56
CA ASN A 110 5.41 -20.05 10.06
C ASN A 110 5.69 -18.96 9.01
N CYS A 111 5.24 -19.15 7.77
CA CYS A 111 5.42 -18.17 6.71
C CYS A 111 4.20 -18.07 5.78
N ILE A 112 4.17 -16.97 5.04
CA ILE A 112 3.21 -16.71 3.97
C ILE A 112 3.98 -16.74 2.66
N GLU A 113 3.56 -17.60 1.73
CA GLU A 113 4.13 -17.69 0.38
C GLU A 113 3.08 -17.31 -0.64
N LEU A 114 3.34 -16.28 -1.44
CA LEU A 114 2.41 -15.83 -2.47
C LEU A 114 3.14 -15.27 -3.69
N VAL A 115 2.43 -15.22 -4.81
CA VAL A 115 2.86 -14.48 -6.00
C VAL A 115 2.13 -13.13 -6.00
N GLN A 116 2.87 -12.06 -5.92
CA GLN A 116 2.30 -10.71 -5.85
C GLN A 116 1.45 -10.39 -7.09
N PHE A 117 0.24 -9.90 -6.89
CA PHE A 117 -0.70 -9.62 -7.97
C PHE A 117 -0.17 -8.58 -8.97
N LYS A 118 0.49 -7.53 -8.47
CA LYS A 118 0.98 -6.41 -9.30
C LYS A 118 2.28 -6.72 -10.02
N THR A 119 3.23 -7.34 -9.35
CA THR A 119 4.61 -7.51 -9.84
C THR A 119 4.87 -8.88 -10.41
N LYS A 120 3.96 -9.84 -10.15
CA LYS A 120 4.07 -11.27 -10.53
C LYS A 120 5.34 -11.93 -9.97
N GLN A 121 5.93 -11.36 -8.91
CA GLN A 121 7.10 -11.91 -8.24
C GLN A 121 6.69 -12.74 -7.04
N PRO A 122 7.39 -13.84 -6.75
CA PRO A 122 7.20 -14.58 -5.52
C PRO A 122 7.59 -13.70 -4.33
N LEU A 123 6.88 -13.85 -3.23
CA LEU A 123 7.15 -13.19 -1.97
C LEU A 123 6.92 -14.18 -0.83
N THR A 124 7.93 -14.31 0.02
CA THR A 124 7.84 -15.09 1.25
C THR A 124 8.02 -14.15 2.44
N LEU A 125 7.09 -14.15 3.36
CA LEU A 125 7.11 -13.33 4.56
C LEU A 125 6.95 -14.20 5.81
N PRO A 126 7.59 -13.85 6.93
CA PRO A 126 7.34 -14.54 8.19
C PRO A 126 5.90 -14.31 8.63
N LEU A 127 5.28 -15.34 9.22
CA LEU A 127 3.97 -15.23 9.84
C LEU A 127 4.16 -14.93 11.32
N PHE A 128 3.97 -13.67 11.72
CA PHE A 128 4.02 -13.27 13.11
C PHE A 128 2.83 -13.84 13.89
N GLU A 129 3.03 -14.12 15.16
CA GLU A 129 2.03 -14.75 16.01
C GLU A 129 0.72 -13.96 16.09
N ASP A 130 0.80 -12.64 16.26
CA ASP A 130 -0.37 -11.75 16.31
C ASP A 130 -1.19 -11.81 15.00
N VAL A 131 -0.52 -11.81 13.85
CA VAL A 131 -1.14 -11.93 12.53
C VAL A 131 -1.75 -13.32 12.35
N GLY A 132 -1.00 -14.36 12.70
CA GLY A 132 -1.46 -15.75 12.61
C GLY A 132 -2.72 -15.99 13.45
N ASN A 133 -2.70 -15.54 14.69
CA ASN A 133 -3.85 -15.68 15.61
C ASN A 133 -5.08 -14.92 15.10
N ALA A 134 -4.91 -13.71 14.56
CA ALA A 134 -6.00 -12.94 13.99
C ALA A 134 -6.63 -13.64 12.76
N VAL A 135 -5.80 -14.21 11.89
CA VAL A 135 -6.27 -14.97 10.72
C VAL A 135 -6.99 -16.25 11.16
N ILE A 136 -6.45 -16.99 12.12
CA ILE A 136 -7.07 -18.20 12.67
C ILE A 136 -8.41 -17.89 13.32
N ASP A 137 -8.49 -16.83 14.12
CA ASP A 137 -9.75 -16.41 14.76
C ASP A 137 -10.80 -16.05 13.72
N TYR A 138 -10.42 -15.33 12.68
CA TYR A 138 -11.33 -15.05 11.58
C TYR A 138 -11.80 -16.34 10.87
N LEU A 139 -10.88 -17.24 10.56
CA LEU A 139 -11.20 -18.49 9.85
C LEU A 139 -12.13 -19.40 10.64
N LYS A 140 -11.91 -19.52 11.96
CA LYS A 140 -12.68 -20.40 12.84
C LYS A 140 -14.01 -19.80 13.28
N ASN A 141 -14.00 -18.50 13.59
CA ASN A 141 -15.09 -17.86 14.33
C ASN A 141 -15.76 -16.70 13.58
N GLY A 142 -15.29 -16.37 12.37
CA GLY A 142 -15.79 -15.21 11.63
C GLY A 142 -16.09 -15.46 10.17
N ARG A 143 -15.38 -16.35 9.51
CA ARG A 143 -15.54 -16.58 8.06
C ARG A 143 -16.81 -17.37 7.76
N PRO A 144 -17.74 -16.84 6.93
CA PRO A 144 -18.90 -17.60 6.48
C PRO A 144 -18.48 -18.83 5.66
N GLU A 145 -19.31 -19.86 5.69
CA GLU A 145 -19.13 -21.00 4.79
C GLU A 145 -19.24 -20.55 3.33
N SER A 146 -18.27 -20.92 2.53
CA SER A 146 -18.19 -20.54 1.12
C SER A 146 -17.26 -21.49 0.37
N PRO A 147 -17.58 -21.88 -0.87
CA PRO A 147 -16.72 -22.70 -1.71
C PRO A 147 -15.49 -21.93 -2.23
N VAL A 148 -15.42 -20.64 -2.02
CA VAL A 148 -14.32 -19.80 -2.49
C VAL A 148 -13.04 -20.07 -1.69
N PRO A 149 -11.90 -20.36 -2.34
CA PRO A 149 -10.65 -20.72 -1.65
C PRO A 149 -9.94 -19.53 -1.01
N ASN A 150 -10.43 -18.31 -1.20
CA ASN A 150 -9.86 -17.12 -0.61
C ASN A 150 -10.03 -17.10 0.91
N ILE A 151 -9.00 -16.70 1.62
CA ILE A 151 -9.07 -16.51 3.08
C ILE A 151 -10.12 -15.44 3.41
N PHE A 152 -9.96 -14.27 2.81
CA PHE A 152 -10.84 -13.13 3.06
C PHE A 152 -11.92 -13.03 1.99
N ILE A 153 -13.17 -13.02 2.43
CA ILE A 153 -14.36 -12.97 1.57
C ILE A 153 -15.32 -11.85 2.00
N ARG A 154 -16.26 -11.56 1.13
CA ARG A 154 -17.34 -10.62 1.43
C ARG A 154 -18.33 -11.26 2.40
N HIS A 155 -18.76 -10.50 3.40
CA HIS A 155 -19.81 -10.90 4.35
C HIS A 155 -21.20 -10.47 3.87
N ARG A 156 -21.46 -10.66 2.58
CA ARG A 156 -22.76 -10.40 1.95
C ARG A 156 -23.06 -11.53 0.98
N VAL A 157 -24.27 -12.04 1.02
CA VAL A 157 -24.74 -13.12 0.14
C VAL A 157 -24.72 -12.65 -1.33
N PRO A 158 -24.26 -13.49 -2.25
CA PRO A 158 -23.51 -14.73 -2.03
C PRO A 158 -22.11 -14.42 -1.46
N TYR A 159 -21.65 -15.21 -0.48
CA TYR A 159 -20.34 -15.03 0.18
C TYR A 159 -19.20 -15.30 -0.81
N SER A 160 -18.92 -14.30 -1.64
CA SER A 160 -17.94 -14.37 -2.74
C SER A 160 -16.63 -13.71 -2.38
N ALA A 161 -15.59 -13.94 -3.18
CA ALA A 161 -14.34 -13.22 -3.10
C ALA A 161 -14.56 -11.71 -3.28
N PHE A 162 -13.62 -10.91 -2.82
CA PHE A 162 -13.62 -9.47 -3.10
C PHE A 162 -13.43 -9.23 -4.60
N ASN A 163 -14.04 -8.16 -5.10
CA ASN A 163 -13.78 -7.69 -6.46
C ASN A 163 -12.32 -7.20 -6.56
N GLU A 164 -11.66 -7.45 -7.68
CA GLU A 164 -10.27 -7.06 -7.95
C GLU A 164 -9.98 -5.56 -7.74
N ASN A 165 -10.98 -4.72 -7.92
CA ASN A 165 -10.87 -3.27 -7.74
C ASN A 165 -11.15 -2.81 -6.31
N ASN A 166 -11.48 -3.72 -5.39
CA ASN A 166 -11.75 -3.36 -4.01
C ASN A 166 -10.43 -2.94 -3.32
N ARG A 167 -10.40 -1.70 -2.88
CA ARG A 167 -9.24 -1.10 -2.20
C ARG A 167 -9.36 -1.11 -0.68
N LEU A 168 -10.45 -1.64 -0.14
CA LEU A 168 -10.76 -1.66 1.29
C LEU A 168 -10.63 -0.29 1.99
N HIS A 169 -10.70 0.78 1.20
CA HIS A 169 -10.51 2.15 1.70
C HIS A 169 -11.64 2.55 2.66
N HIS A 170 -12.86 2.21 2.31
CA HIS A 170 -14.03 2.52 3.13
C HIS A 170 -13.95 1.83 4.50
N MET A 171 -13.51 0.57 4.53
CA MET A 171 -13.31 -0.19 5.76
C MET A 171 -12.35 0.54 6.71
N LEU A 172 -11.16 0.89 6.24
CA LEU A 172 -10.17 1.58 7.06
C LEU A 172 -10.68 2.95 7.54
N ASN A 173 -11.34 3.72 6.67
CA ASN A 173 -11.89 5.02 7.03
C ASN A 173 -12.93 4.94 8.15
N THR A 174 -13.73 3.88 8.16
CA THR A 174 -14.71 3.66 9.25
C THR A 174 -13.99 3.55 10.60
N TYR A 175 -12.87 2.82 10.67
CA TYR A 175 -12.12 2.66 11.91
C TYR A 175 -11.30 3.90 12.26
N ILE A 176 -10.75 4.62 11.30
CA ILE A 176 -10.10 5.92 11.51
C ILE A 176 -11.07 6.91 12.16
N TYR A 177 -12.31 6.99 11.62
CA TYR A 177 -13.34 7.83 12.18
C TYR A 177 -13.75 7.43 13.60
N LYS A 178 -13.95 6.11 13.84
CA LYS A 178 -14.23 5.58 15.17
C LYS A 178 -13.13 5.85 16.19
N ALA A 179 -11.88 5.84 15.75
CA ALA A 179 -10.71 6.16 16.57
C ALA A 179 -10.59 7.66 16.92
N GLY A 180 -11.50 8.51 16.41
CA GLY A 180 -11.46 9.95 16.63
C GLY A 180 -10.26 10.64 15.97
N ILE A 181 -9.63 10.01 14.97
CA ILE A 181 -8.46 10.57 14.31
C ILE A 181 -8.90 11.55 13.24
N VAL A 182 -8.47 12.79 13.38
CA VAL A 182 -8.76 13.85 12.39
C VAL A 182 -7.83 13.69 11.19
N VAL A 183 -8.43 13.44 10.04
CA VAL A 183 -7.70 13.34 8.76
C VAL A 183 -7.84 14.64 7.98
N THR A 184 -6.72 15.33 7.73
CA THR A 184 -6.75 16.52 6.89
C THR A 184 -6.87 16.14 5.40
N PRO A 185 -7.50 16.99 4.55
CA PRO A 185 -7.65 16.71 3.12
C PRO A 185 -6.33 16.50 2.38
N GLU A 186 -5.24 16.98 2.95
CA GLU A 186 -3.88 16.90 2.40
C GLU A 186 -3.22 15.55 2.72
N LYS A 187 -3.66 14.87 3.78
CA LYS A 187 -3.10 13.61 4.26
C LYS A 187 -3.79 12.43 3.57
N SER A 188 -3.04 11.64 2.84
CA SER A 188 -3.56 10.37 2.33
C SER A 188 -3.79 9.40 3.49
N HIS A 189 -4.93 8.70 3.49
CA HIS A 189 -5.37 7.86 4.61
C HIS A 189 -5.91 6.49 4.17
N GLY A 190 -5.45 5.99 3.03
CA GLY A 190 -5.84 4.65 2.56
C GLY A 190 -4.97 3.53 3.15
N MET A 191 -5.30 2.29 2.85
CA MET A 191 -4.54 1.11 3.28
C MET A 191 -3.04 1.18 2.92
N HIS A 192 -2.70 1.89 1.86
CA HIS A 192 -1.31 2.10 1.45
C HIS A 192 -0.50 2.91 2.47
N THR A 193 -1.15 3.78 3.26
CA THR A 193 -0.46 4.55 4.30
C THR A 193 0.03 3.69 5.45
N LEU A 194 -0.67 2.60 5.79
CA LEU A 194 -0.21 1.63 6.78
C LEU A 194 1.11 0.96 6.33
N ARG A 195 1.19 0.60 5.05
CA ARG A 195 2.41 0.06 4.48
C ARG A 195 3.55 1.10 4.42
N HIS A 196 3.22 2.38 4.17
CA HIS A 196 4.19 3.46 4.24
C HIS A 196 4.71 3.66 5.67
N SER A 197 3.83 3.56 6.67
CA SER A 197 4.20 3.63 8.07
C SER A 197 5.18 2.52 8.44
N LEU A 198 4.91 1.27 8.06
CA LEU A 198 5.84 0.15 8.27
C LEU A 198 7.21 0.42 7.64
N ALA A 199 7.24 0.88 6.38
CA ALA A 199 8.50 1.18 5.70
C ALA A 199 9.31 2.26 6.45
N THR A 200 8.62 3.30 6.93
CA THR A 200 9.26 4.39 7.69
C THR A 200 9.76 3.90 9.06
N GLU A 201 8.99 3.07 9.75
CA GLU A 201 9.43 2.48 11.02
C GLU A 201 10.64 1.54 10.86
N LEU A 202 10.69 0.77 9.77
CA LEU A 202 11.87 -0.05 9.46
C LEU A 202 13.10 0.82 9.16
N LEU A 203 12.93 1.95 8.47
CA LEU A 203 14.01 2.90 8.23
C LEU A 203 14.51 3.53 9.53
N LYS A 204 13.62 3.96 10.43
CA LYS A 204 13.99 4.50 11.75
C LYS A 204 14.75 3.49 12.60
N LYS A 205 14.53 2.20 12.39
CA LYS A 205 15.27 1.09 13.00
C LYS A 205 16.53 0.72 12.25
N GLU A 206 16.97 1.58 11.31
CA GLU A 206 18.20 1.42 10.53
C GLU A 206 18.25 0.14 9.68
N VAL A 207 17.08 -0.45 9.34
CA VAL A 207 17.02 -1.59 8.44
C VAL A 207 17.47 -1.16 7.04
N PRO A 208 18.43 -1.88 6.40
CA PRO A 208 18.93 -1.50 5.10
C PRO A 208 17.83 -1.43 4.02
N LEU A 209 17.88 -0.40 3.15
CA LEU A 209 16.90 -0.20 2.08
C LEU A 209 16.65 -1.43 1.19
N PRO A 210 17.67 -2.21 0.79
CA PRO A 210 17.43 -3.44 0.03
C PRO A 210 16.54 -4.44 0.78
N VAL A 211 16.74 -4.61 2.10
CA VAL A 211 15.95 -5.50 2.94
C VAL A 211 14.50 -5.00 3.04
N ILE A 212 14.30 -3.70 3.26
CA ILE A 212 12.96 -3.09 3.24
C ILE A 212 12.30 -3.29 1.87
N SER A 213 13.06 -3.13 0.79
CA SER A 213 12.57 -3.35 -0.57
C SER A 213 12.10 -4.79 -0.80
N GLU A 214 12.84 -5.75 -0.27
CA GLU A 214 12.50 -7.18 -0.32
C GLU A 214 11.24 -7.49 0.49
N ILE A 215 11.18 -7.06 1.76
CA ILE A 215 9.99 -7.22 2.63
C ILE A 215 8.74 -6.67 1.94
N LEU A 216 8.85 -5.49 1.35
CA LEU A 216 7.74 -4.86 0.65
C LEU A 216 7.51 -5.45 -0.75
N GLY A 217 8.39 -6.28 -1.28
CA GLY A 217 8.32 -6.82 -2.64
C GLY A 217 8.30 -5.71 -3.70
N HIS A 218 9.22 -4.76 -3.60
CA HIS A 218 9.44 -3.75 -4.62
C HIS A 218 10.37 -4.29 -5.70
N GLN A 219 10.03 -4.08 -6.97
CA GLN A 219 10.91 -4.44 -8.09
C GLN A 219 12.15 -3.56 -8.21
N ARG A 220 12.08 -2.35 -7.64
CA ARG A 220 13.16 -1.35 -7.73
C ARG A 220 13.36 -0.73 -6.36
N VAL A 221 14.60 -0.67 -5.92
CA VAL A 221 15.00 -0.06 -4.64
C VAL A 221 14.65 1.44 -4.61
N GLU A 222 14.66 2.12 -5.76
CA GLU A 222 14.27 3.55 -5.87
C GLU A 222 12.82 3.79 -5.40
N THR A 223 11.96 2.78 -5.51
CA THR A 223 10.59 2.86 -4.95
C THR A 223 10.63 2.97 -3.43
N THR A 224 11.58 2.29 -2.80
CA THR A 224 11.79 2.32 -1.35
C THR A 224 12.50 3.60 -0.91
N ALA A 225 13.40 4.14 -1.72
CA ALA A 225 14.09 5.40 -1.46
C ALA A 225 13.14 6.61 -1.29
N ASN A 226 11.90 6.53 -1.78
CA ASN A 226 10.91 7.58 -1.52
C ASN A 226 10.57 7.73 -0.03
N TYR A 227 10.80 6.71 0.80
CA TYR A 227 10.58 6.78 2.24
C TYR A 227 11.67 7.56 2.97
N LEU A 228 12.89 7.63 2.43
CA LEU A 228 13.96 8.46 3.00
C LEU A 228 13.58 9.94 3.09
N ARG A 229 12.69 10.41 2.20
CA ARG A 229 12.20 11.78 2.21
C ARG A 229 11.25 12.08 3.38
N VAL A 230 10.74 11.07 4.04
CA VAL A 230 9.84 11.21 5.20
C VAL A 230 10.65 11.37 6.47
N ASP A 231 11.85 10.81 6.51
CA ASP A 231 12.74 10.91 7.66
C ASP A 231 13.63 12.16 7.58
N THR A 232 13.02 13.30 7.91
CA THR A 232 13.72 14.59 7.93
C THR A 232 14.77 14.69 9.03
N GLU A 233 14.72 13.87 10.09
CA GLU A 233 15.72 13.85 11.14
C GLU A 233 17.00 13.16 10.69
N GLN A 234 16.90 12.02 10.01
CA GLN A 234 18.07 11.38 9.40
C GLN A 234 18.69 12.23 8.31
N LEU A 235 17.87 12.93 7.50
CA LEU A 235 18.40 13.87 6.49
C LEU A 235 19.14 15.06 7.13
N ARG A 236 18.69 15.54 8.29
CA ARG A 236 19.39 16.60 9.03
C ARG A 236 20.73 16.14 9.60
N SER A 237 20.84 14.89 10.03
CA SER A 237 22.11 14.33 10.53
C SER A 237 23.16 14.14 9.41
N CYS A 238 22.72 14.04 8.16
CA CYS A 238 23.59 13.95 6.98
C CYS A 238 24.01 15.33 6.45
N THR A 239 23.43 16.44 6.93
CA THR A 239 23.90 17.78 6.58
C THR A 239 25.20 18.05 7.33
N LEU A 240 26.29 18.16 6.59
CA LEU A 240 27.55 18.69 7.12
C LEU A 240 27.25 20.03 7.82
N THR A 241 27.59 20.14 9.08
CA THR A 241 27.68 21.44 9.77
C THR A 241 28.65 22.31 8.98
N MET A 242 28.14 23.25 8.20
CA MET A 242 28.97 24.31 7.67
C MET A 242 29.40 25.13 8.89
N GLU A 243 30.60 24.92 9.36
CA GLU A 243 31.26 25.88 10.23
C GLU A 243 31.38 27.17 9.41
N VAL A 244 30.64 28.18 9.87
CA VAL A 244 30.74 29.54 9.33
C VAL A 244 32.08 30.04 9.82
N PHE A 245 33.06 30.12 8.90
CA PHE A 245 34.28 30.87 9.09
C PHE A 245 34.02 32.37 8.96
#